data_f906ad4abf661f066a67c4625f523ea8
#
_entry.id   f906ad4abf661f066a67c4625f523ea8
#
_cell.length_a   1.000
_cell.length_b   1.000
_cell.length_c   1.000
_cell.angle_alpha   90.00
_cell.angle_beta   90.00
_cell.angle_gamma   90.00
#
_symmetry.space_group_name_H-M   'P 1'
#
loop_
_entity.id
_entity.type
_entity.pdbx_description
1 polymer ?
#
loop_
_entity_poly.entity_id
_entity_poly.type
_entity_poly.pdbx_seq_one_letter_code
_entity_poly.pdbx_strand_id
1 'polypeptide(L)'
;MRQSLIAGSLGLVLLSACTTPSSIKPVEYLDDRTAMTVGSLKEPIELVPTLHQSGLHVFSSLGKKISFAYLGPVEWDRSGSIVYGLWVHIAPGNDRPVVDIRSPAALTLILDGGTRVLTPIDAPQLGRGAYQPVASWGQTAYFELTVELLKQMAASEKLQLDVRATNDSVVNFAASSDTRETLSNYLHSRGITDD
;
A
#
# COMPACT_ATOMS: atom_id res chain seq x y z
N MET A 1 -34.38 -64.97 20.87
CA MET A 1 -33.18 -64.40 20.24
C MET A 1 -33.54 -63.05 19.65
N ARG A 2 -33.14 -61.95 20.31
CA ARG A 2 -33.34 -60.55 19.82
C ARG A 2 -31.96 -59.96 19.58
N GLN A 3 -31.63 -59.71 18.34
CA GLN A 3 -30.41 -58.99 17.94
C GLN A 3 -30.69 -57.50 17.91
N SER A 4 -30.00 -56.75 18.76
CA SER A 4 -30.01 -55.27 18.78
C SER A 4 -28.92 -54.76 17.83
N LEU A 5 -29.33 -54.04 16.78
CA LEU A 5 -28.44 -53.26 15.89
C LEU A 5 -28.15 -51.91 16.53
N ILE A 6 -26.88 -51.66 16.85
CA ILE A 6 -26.39 -50.36 17.28
C ILE A 6 -25.93 -49.63 16.04
N ALA A 7 -26.67 -48.59 15.67
CA ALA A 7 -26.30 -47.66 14.61
C ALA A 7 -25.34 -46.59 15.18
N GLY A 8 -24.05 -46.67 14.82
CA GLY A 8 -23.06 -45.69 15.16
C GLY A 8 -23.17 -44.46 14.23
N SER A 9 -23.56 -43.34 14.80
CA SER A 9 -23.59 -42.04 14.09
C SER A 9 -22.18 -41.45 14.05
N LEU A 10 -21.57 -41.43 12.87
CA LEU A 10 -20.25 -40.84 12.64
C LEU A 10 -20.46 -39.32 12.42
N GLY A 11 -20.21 -38.54 13.46
CA GLY A 11 -20.27 -37.07 13.41
C GLY A 11 -19.11 -36.51 12.60
N LEU A 12 -19.40 -35.95 11.42
CA LEU A 12 -18.46 -35.25 10.58
C LEU A 12 -18.22 -33.86 11.19
N VAL A 13 -17.10 -33.66 11.90
CA VAL A 13 -16.66 -32.36 12.39
C VAL A 13 -16.03 -31.62 11.24
N LEU A 14 -16.78 -30.69 10.65
CA LEU A 14 -16.25 -29.70 9.69
C LEU A 14 -15.37 -28.69 10.44
N LEU A 15 -14.06 -28.88 10.39
CA LEU A 15 -13.08 -27.89 10.79
C LEU A 15 -13.13 -26.73 9.77
N SER A 16 -13.92 -25.71 10.09
CA SER A 16 -13.86 -24.40 9.40
C SER A 16 -12.51 -23.80 9.72
N ALA A 17 -11.53 -23.97 8.84
CA ALA A 17 -10.29 -23.22 8.87
C ALA A 17 -10.63 -21.75 8.59
N CYS A 18 -10.84 -20.96 9.63
CA CYS A 18 -10.82 -19.51 9.54
C CYS A 18 -9.41 -19.12 9.09
N THR A 19 -9.22 -18.91 7.79
CA THR A 19 -8.06 -18.16 7.29
C THR A 19 -8.24 -16.73 7.77
N THR A 20 -7.61 -16.39 8.90
CA THR A 20 -7.45 -15.01 9.32
C THR A 20 -6.67 -14.33 8.20
N PRO A 21 -7.21 -13.24 7.59
CA PRO A 21 -6.44 -12.46 6.65
C PRO A 21 -5.15 -12.04 7.33
N SER A 22 -4.01 -12.18 6.65
CA SER A 22 -2.72 -11.77 7.16
C SER A 22 -2.71 -10.24 7.22
N SER A 23 -3.22 -9.68 8.33
CA SER A 23 -3.16 -8.23 8.53
C SER A 23 -1.69 -7.82 8.53
N ILE A 24 -1.32 -6.95 7.59
CA ILE A 24 0.03 -6.39 7.52
C ILE A 24 0.26 -5.61 8.82
N LYS A 25 1.11 -6.15 9.70
CA LYS A 25 1.31 -5.59 11.03
C LYS A 25 2.21 -4.36 10.96
N PRO A 26 1.93 -3.32 11.76
CA PRO A 26 2.86 -2.22 11.97
C PRO A 26 4.17 -2.71 12.60
N VAL A 27 5.27 -2.08 12.20
CA VAL A 27 6.61 -2.32 12.75
C VAL A 27 7.25 -1.00 13.12
N GLU A 28 8.19 -1.08 14.05
CA GLU A 28 8.92 0.07 14.54
C GLU A 28 10.38 -0.30 14.78
N TYR A 29 11.31 0.58 14.47
CA TYR A 29 12.72 0.41 14.77
C TYR A 29 13.40 1.74 15.02
N LEU A 30 14.49 1.74 15.81
CA LEU A 30 15.38 2.86 15.98
C LEU A 30 16.43 2.86 14.86
N ASP A 31 16.53 3.96 14.13
CA ASP A 31 17.58 4.15 13.14
C ASP A 31 18.84 4.73 13.81
N ASP A 32 19.90 3.94 13.86
CA ASP A 32 21.14 4.27 14.55
C ASP A 32 21.87 5.48 13.94
N ARG A 33 21.65 5.75 12.65
CA ARG A 33 22.31 6.84 11.95
C ARG A 33 21.70 8.20 12.29
N THR A 34 20.40 8.24 12.46
CA THR A 34 19.65 9.50 12.67
C THR A 34 19.14 9.65 14.10
N ALA A 35 19.21 8.59 14.91
CA ALA A 35 18.58 8.47 16.22
C ALA A 35 17.07 8.78 16.18
N MET A 36 16.43 8.46 15.05
CA MET A 36 14.99 8.55 14.88
C MET A 36 14.33 7.18 15.09
N THR A 37 13.18 7.17 15.71
CA THR A 37 12.27 6.01 15.64
C THR A 37 11.52 6.07 14.34
N VAL A 38 11.54 4.96 13.57
CA VAL A 38 10.87 4.86 12.30
C VAL A 38 9.75 3.85 12.42
N GLY A 39 8.52 4.31 12.15
CA GLY A 39 7.33 3.49 12.16
C GLY A 39 6.82 3.25 10.73
N SER A 40 6.40 2.02 10.41
CA SER A 40 5.85 1.67 9.10
C SER A 40 4.96 0.44 9.19
N LEU A 41 4.34 0.05 8.09
CA LEU A 41 3.83 -1.31 7.93
C LEU A 41 5.02 -2.26 7.74
N LYS A 42 4.86 -3.52 8.10
CA LYS A 42 5.87 -4.56 7.87
C LYS A 42 6.18 -4.73 6.37
N GLU A 43 5.16 -4.64 5.55
CA GLU A 43 5.22 -4.73 4.10
C GLU A 43 4.43 -3.57 3.50
N PRO A 44 4.85 -3.00 2.36
CA PRO A 44 4.09 -1.98 1.69
C PRO A 44 2.81 -2.56 1.08
N ILE A 45 1.82 -1.71 0.87
CA ILE A 45 0.56 -2.06 0.21
C ILE A 45 0.83 -2.18 -1.28
N GLU A 46 0.48 -3.32 -1.86
CA GLU A 46 0.53 -3.54 -3.29
C GLU A 46 -0.69 -2.91 -3.98
N LEU A 47 -0.43 -2.23 -5.08
CA LEU A 47 -1.44 -1.68 -5.95
C LEU A 47 -1.41 -2.40 -7.30
N VAL A 48 -2.56 -2.85 -7.75
CA VAL A 48 -2.69 -3.57 -9.03
C VAL A 48 -3.18 -2.62 -10.13
N PRO A 49 -2.69 -2.76 -11.38
CA PRO A 49 -3.17 -1.94 -12.48
C PRO A 49 -4.66 -2.16 -12.70
N THR A 50 -5.43 -1.06 -12.78
CA THR A 50 -6.85 -1.13 -13.11
C THR A 50 -7.04 -1.23 -14.61
N LEU A 51 -7.80 -2.25 -15.02
CA LEU A 51 -8.16 -2.45 -16.40
C LEU A 51 -9.31 -1.50 -16.77
N HIS A 52 -9.03 -0.35 -17.39
CA HIS A 52 -10.10 0.41 -18.02
C HIS A 52 -10.67 -0.40 -19.19
N GLN A 53 -11.98 -0.68 -19.16
CA GLN A 53 -12.74 -1.49 -20.15
C GLN A 53 -12.87 -0.84 -21.53
N SER A 54 -12.10 0.13 -21.88
CA SER A 54 -12.13 0.76 -23.21
C SER A 54 -11.06 0.19 -24.13
N GLY A 55 -11.30 -1.04 -24.61
CA GLY A 55 -10.56 -1.64 -25.71
C GLY A 55 -9.42 -2.58 -25.31
N LEU A 56 -9.64 -3.86 -25.51
CA LEU A 56 -8.71 -4.99 -25.26
C LEU A 56 -7.28 -4.83 -25.83
N HIS A 57 -7.02 -3.84 -26.69
CA HIS A 57 -5.74 -3.64 -27.33
C HIS A 57 -4.80 -2.64 -26.62
N VAL A 58 -5.30 -1.76 -25.77
CA VAL A 58 -4.48 -0.77 -25.06
C VAL A 58 -3.73 -1.41 -23.88
N PHE A 59 -4.28 -2.48 -23.33
CA PHE A 59 -3.73 -3.19 -22.18
C PHE A 59 -2.45 -3.95 -22.44
N SER A 60 -2.29 -4.52 -23.62
CA SER A 60 -1.07 -5.29 -23.92
C SER A 60 0.16 -4.40 -24.01
N SER A 61 0.01 -3.12 -24.31
CA SER A 61 1.13 -2.18 -24.41
C SER A 61 1.39 -1.36 -23.15
N LEU A 62 0.35 -0.94 -22.43
CA LEU A 62 0.49 -0.15 -21.20
C LEU A 62 0.75 -1.02 -19.95
N GLY A 63 0.08 -2.16 -19.83
CA GLY A 63 0.31 -3.10 -18.74
C GLY A 63 1.71 -3.74 -18.75
N LYS A 64 2.41 -3.72 -19.90
CA LYS A 64 3.84 -4.09 -19.98
C LYS A 64 4.77 -2.97 -19.52
N LYS A 65 4.28 -1.75 -19.36
CA LYS A 65 5.11 -0.56 -19.09
C LYS A 65 5.30 -0.28 -17.61
N ILE A 66 4.27 -0.44 -16.79
CA ILE A 66 4.36 -0.30 -15.33
C ILE A 66 3.75 -1.55 -14.72
N SER A 67 4.59 -2.40 -14.17
CA SER A 67 4.14 -3.71 -13.69
C SER A 67 3.64 -3.67 -12.25
N PHE A 68 4.23 -2.81 -11.40
CA PHE A 68 3.93 -2.82 -9.97
C PHE A 68 3.97 -1.41 -9.40
N ALA A 69 3.04 -1.11 -8.53
CA ALA A 69 3.07 0.07 -7.68
C ALA A 69 2.86 -0.38 -6.23
N TYR A 70 3.60 0.23 -5.34
CA TYR A 70 3.51 -0.02 -3.90
C TYR A 70 3.45 1.31 -3.17
N LEU A 71 2.71 1.36 -2.09
CA LEU A 71 2.73 2.51 -1.19
C LEU A 71 2.71 2.05 0.28
N GLY A 72 3.16 2.94 1.15
CA GLY A 72 3.10 2.68 2.58
C GLY A 72 3.36 3.92 3.41
N PRO A 73 2.60 4.12 4.50
CA PRO A 73 2.85 5.20 5.44
C PRO A 73 4.17 4.97 6.17
N VAL A 74 4.89 6.05 6.41
CA VAL A 74 6.11 6.07 7.23
C VAL A 74 5.98 7.18 8.25
N GLU A 75 6.34 6.86 9.47
CA GLU A 75 6.45 7.81 10.57
C GLU A 75 7.91 7.97 10.95
N TRP A 76 8.35 9.20 11.11
CA TRP A 76 9.66 9.54 11.65
C TRP A 76 9.46 10.32 12.93
N ASP A 77 9.84 9.73 14.05
CA ASP A 77 9.83 10.38 15.36
C ASP A 77 11.24 10.72 15.79
N ARG A 78 11.49 12.00 16.00
CA ARG A 78 12.71 12.51 16.62
C ARG A 78 12.35 13.15 17.95
N SER A 79 12.49 12.39 19.04
CA SER A 79 12.27 12.89 20.41
C SER A 79 10.89 13.51 20.60
N GLY A 80 9.84 12.89 20.08
CA GLY A 80 8.45 13.36 20.17
C GLY A 80 8.02 14.33 19.07
N SER A 81 8.92 14.69 18.14
CA SER A 81 8.56 15.42 16.93
C SER A 81 8.28 14.43 15.81
N ILE A 82 7.00 14.21 15.54
CA ILE A 82 6.52 13.20 14.58
C ILE A 82 6.25 13.87 13.23
N VAL A 83 6.81 13.27 12.18
CA VAL A 83 6.55 13.63 10.78
C VAL A 83 6.10 12.38 10.02
N TYR A 84 5.08 12.51 9.19
CA TYR A 84 4.61 11.42 8.33
C TYR A 84 5.02 11.62 6.89
N GLY A 85 5.31 10.51 6.22
CA GLY A 85 5.59 10.46 4.79
C GLY A 85 4.86 9.28 4.14
N LEU A 86 4.49 9.43 2.88
CA LEU A 86 4.01 8.33 2.06
C LEU A 86 5.16 7.84 1.18
N TRP A 87 5.65 6.66 1.48
CA TRP A 87 6.60 5.96 0.63
C TRP A 87 5.88 5.39 -0.59
N VAL A 88 6.41 5.63 -1.78
CA VAL A 88 5.86 5.08 -3.03
C VAL A 88 7.00 4.46 -3.82
N HIS A 89 6.77 3.27 -4.34
CA HIS A 89 7.69 2.56 -5.23
C HIS A 89 6.95 2.15 -6.50
N ILE A 90 7.48 2.55 -7.65
CA ILE A 90 6.97 2.19 -8.97
C ILE A 90 8.05 1.38 -9.69
N ALA A 91 7.74 0.13 -10.02
CA ALA A 91 8.62 -0.72 -10.82
C ALA A 91 8.08 -0.83 -12.25
N PRO A 92 8.76 -0.20 -13.23
CA PRO A 92 8.34 -0.28 -14.62
C PRO A 92 8.52 -1.70 -15.18
N GLY A 93 7.64 -2.10 -16.08
CA GLY A 93 7.78 -3.34 -16.84
C GLY A 93 8.88 -3.28 -17.90
N ASN A 94 9.00 -4.34 -18.70
CA ASN A 94 10.12 -4.56 -19.63
C ASN A 94 10.32 -3.47 -20.71
N ASP A 95 9.29 -2.69 -21.04
CA ASP A 95 9.34 -1.64 -22.07
C ASP A 95 9.45 -0.21 -21.48
N ARG A 96 10.06 -0.06 -20.36
CA ARG A 96 10.42 1.17 -19.64
C ARG A 96 9.75 2.46 -20.15
N PRO A 97 8.58 2.87 -19.68
CA PRO A 97 8.21 4.26 -19.82
C PRO A 97 9.07 5.05 -18.84
N VAL A 98 9.51 6.16 -19.29
CA VAL A 98 10.16 7.11 -18.41
C VAL A 98 9.09 7.72 -17.52
N VAL A 99 8.98 7.24 -16.29
CA VAL A 99 8.20 7.89 -15.24
C VAL A 99 9.23 8.55 -14.34
N ASP A 100 9.16 9.84 -14.19
CA ASP A 100 9.86 10.53 -13.10
C ASP A 100 8.85 10.78 -11.99
N ILE A 101 8.82 9.89 -11.00
CA ILE A 101 7.84 9.97 -9.91
C ILE A 101 8.04 11.19 -9.01
N ARG A 102 9.17 11.90 -9.11
CA ARG A 102 9.43 13.14 -8.37
C ARG A 102 8.98 14.39 -9.13
N SER A 103 8.61 14.25 -10.39
CA SER A 103 8.07 15.38 -11.15
C SER A 103 6.76 15.89 -10.54
N PRO A 104 6.51 17.19 -10.56
CA PRO A 104 5.24 17.75 -10.11
C PRO A 104 4.05 17.07 -10.80
N ALA A 105 3.04 16.70 -10.03
CA ALA A 105 1.83 16.02 -10.52
C ALA A 105 2.07 14.66 -11.24
N ALA A 106 3.24 14.04 -11.05
CA ALA A 106 3.47 12.70 -11.57
C ALA A 106 2.57 11.66 -10.90
N LEU A 107 2.24 11.85 -9.62
CA LEU A 107 1.38 10.95 -8.85
C LEU A 107 0.15 11.69 -8.33
N THR A 108 -1.00 11.08 -8.55
CA THR A 108 -2.28 11.56 -8.02
C THR A 108 -3.00 10.44 -7.30
N LEU A 109 -3.32 10.66 -6.03
CA LEU A 109 -4.11 9.74 -5.23
C LEU A 109 -5.59 10.05 -5.42
N ILE A 110 -6.38 9.02 -5.71
CA ILE A 110 -7.83 9.09 -5.86
C ILE A 110 -8.48 8.34 -4.72
N LEU A 111 -9.32 9.05 -3.99
CA LEU A 111 -10.09 8.57 -2.84
C LEU A 111 -11.58 8.85 -3.08
N ASP A 112 -12.46 8.26 -2.28
CA ASP A 112 -13.90 8.53 -2.36
C ASP A 112 -14.24 10.02 -2.18
N GLY A 113 -13.45 10.75 -1.38
CA GLY A 113 -13.60 12.19 -1.12
C GLY A 113 -12.92 13.11 -2.17
N GLY A 114 -12.38 12.56 -3.26
CA GLY A 114 -11.76 13.33 -4.32
C GLY A 114 -10.31 12.96 -4.63
N THR A 115 -9.64 13.84 -5.36
CA THR A 115 -8.26 13.62 -5.83
C THR A 115 -7.27 14.45 -5.02
N ARG A 116 -6.06 13.92 -4.82
CA ARG A 116 -4.93 14.60 -4.19
C ARG A 116 -3.67 14.40 -5.03
N VAL A 117 -3.10 15.48 -5.51
CA VAL A 117 -1.77 15.45 -6.12
C VAL A 117 -0.75 15.26 -5.00
N LEU A 118 0.11 14.27 -5.15
CA LEU A 118 1.15 13.99 -4.17
C LEU A 118 2.36 14.92 -4.38
N THR A 119 2.78 15.58 -3.31
CA THR A 119 3.95 16.48 -3.31
C THR A 119 5.17 15.70 -2.84
N PRO A 120 6.23 15.56 -3.68
CA PRO A 120 7.43 14.87 -3.25
C PRO A 120 8.15 15.64 -2.13
N ILE A 121 8.72 14.90 -1.19
CA ILE A 121 9.52 15.44 -0.08
C ILE A 121 10.87 14.73 -0.01
N ASP A 122 11.84 15.40 0.61
CA ASP A 122 13.10 14.79 0.98
C ASP A 122 12.94 14.04 2.30
N ALA A 123 13.12 12.73 2.25
CA ALA A 123 13.10 11.90 3.45
C ALA A 123 14.41 12.02 4.23
N PRO A 124 14.37 11.78 5.55
CA PRO A 124 15.59 11.63 6.34
C PRO A 124 16.51 10.57 5.72
N GLN A 125 17.82 10.83 5.74
CA GLN A 125 18.82 9.87 5.28
C GLN A 125 19.04 8.78 6.33
N LEU A 126 18.12 7.83 6.38
CA LEU A 126 18.16 6.70 7.30
C LEU A 126 19.32 5.75 6.96
N GLY A 127 19.81 5.04 7.95
CA GLY A 127 20.75 3.92 7.76
C GLY A 127 20.06 2.73 7.12
N ARG A 128 18.75 2.56 7.41
CA ARG A 128 17.87 1.54 6.83
C ARG A 128 16.56 2.20 6.38
N GLY A 129 16.14 1.95 5.15
CA GLY A 129 14.83 2.43 4.67
C GLY A 129 13.66 1.77 5.41
N ALA A 130 12.54 2.49 5.54
CA ALA A 130 11.31 1.98 6.14
C ALA A 130 10.78 0.74 5.39
N TYR A 131 10.90 0.77 4.07
CA TYR A 131 10.58 -0.36 3.19
C TYR A 131 11.76 -0.68 2.30
N GLN A 132 11.86 -1.93 1.88
CA GLN A 132 12.80 -2.33 0.84
C GLN A 132 12.07 -2.25 -0.52
N PRO A 133 12.69 -1.63 -1.54
CA PRO A 133 12.16 -1.66 -2.89
C PRO A 133 11.96 -3.11 -3.34
N VAL A 134 10.77 -3.43 -3.83
CA VAL A 134 10.43 -4.79 -4.31
C VAL A 134 11.22 -5.13 -5.58
N ALA A 135 11.56 -4.10 -6.36
CA ALA A 135 12.35 -4.24 -7.58
C ALA A 135 13.49 -3.21 -7.59
N SER A 136 14.73 -3.68 -7.75
CA SER A 136 15.92 -2.81 -7.73
C SER A 136 15.97 -1.80 -8.89
N TRP A 137 15.22 -2.06 -9.98
CA TRP A 137 15.10 -1.17 -11.15
C TRP A 137 13.93 -0.18 -11.05
N GLY A 138 13.15 -0.23 -9.97
CA GLY A 138 12.06 0.70 -9.73
C GLY A 138 12.55 2.05 -9.24
N GLN A 139 11.64 3.01 -9.24
CA GLN A 139 11.85 4.32 -8.63
C GLN A 139 11.14 4.39 -7.28
N THR A 140 11.82 4.96 -6.31
CA THR A 140 11.29 5.17 -4.96
C THR A 140 11.34 6.64 -4.62
N ALA A 141 10.26 7.16 -4.05
CA ALA A 141 10.20 8.51 -3.51
C ALA A 141 9.30 8.55 -2.28
N TYR A 142 9.44 9.63 -1.51
CA TYR A 142 8.57 9.96 -0.41
C TYR A 142 7.75 11.19 -0.76
N PHE A 143 6.51 11.20 -0.28
CA PHE A 143 5.56 12.27 -0.50
C PHE A 143 5.01 12.76 0.83
N GLU A 144 4.56 14.00 0.84
CA GLU A 144 3.93 14.58 2.00
C GLU A 144 2.68 13.76 2.39
N LEU A 145 2.59 13.42 3.68
CA LEU A 145 1.47 12.69 4.25
C LEU A 145 1.03 13.37 5.53
N THR A 146 -0.18 13.93 5.54
CA THR A 146 -0.78 14.43 6.76
C THR A 146 -1.60 13.34 7.45
N VAL A 147 -1.85 13.52 8.75
CA VAL A 147 -2.72 12.60 9.51
C VAL A 147 -4.12 12.55 8.89
N GLU A 148 -4.64 13.70 8.43
CA GLU A 148 -5.95 13.82 7.78
C GLU A 148 -6.00 13.03 6.46
N LEU A 149 -4.94 13.12 5.65
CA LEU A 149 -4.85 12.34 4.42
C LEU A 149 -4.77 10.84 4.72
N LEU A 150 -3.99 10.45 5.72
CA LEU A 150 -3.88 9.06 6.15
C LEU A 150 -5.21 8.50 6.66
N LYS A 151 -5.99 9.30 7.43
CA LYS A 151 -7.35 8.96 7.84
C LYS A 151 -8.29 8.81 6.63
N GLN A 152 -8.22 9.74 5.66
CA GLN A 152 -8.99 9.65 4.42
C GLN A 152 -8.65 8.39 3.63
N MET A 153 -7.38 8.02 3.53
CA MET A 153 -6.95 6.79 2.88
C MET A 153 -7.52 5.54 3.59
N ALA A 154 -7.48 5.52 4.92
CA ALA A 154 -8.01 4.42 5.72
C ALA A 154 -9.53 4.31 5.67
N ALA A 155 -10.26 5.42 5.52
CA ALA A 155 -11.71 5.44 5.41
C ALA A 155 -12.22 5.13 3.99
N SER A 156 -11.38 5.33 2.96
CA SER A 156 -11.79 5.22 1.56
C SER A 156 -12.05 3.77 1.14
N GLU A 157 -13.19 3.56 0.47
CA GLU A 157 -13.49 2.28 -0.19
C GLU A 157 -12.72 2.12 -1.51
N LYS A 158 -12.39 3.27 -2.15
CA LYS A 158 -11.62 3.32 -3.39
C LYS A 158 -10.32 4.09 -3.15
N LEU A 159 -9.25 3.37 -2.98
CA LEU A 159 -7.92 3.94 -2.98
C LEU A 159 -7.26 3.58 -4.31
N GLN A 160 -6.98 4.60 -5.13
CA GLN A 160 -6.32 4.44 -6.43
C GLN A 160 -5.15 5.41 -6.53
N LEU A 161 -4.14 5.03 -7.31
CA LEU A 161 -2.98 5.85 -7.62
C LEU A 161 -2.87 5.98 -9.14
N ASP A 162 -2.94 7.20 -9.62
CA ASP A 162 -2.66 7.54 -11.00
C ASP A 162 -1.20 7.92 -11.14
N VAL A 163 -0.52 7.27 -12.06
CA VAL A 163 0.88 7.50 -12.39
C VAL A 163 0.97 8.09 -13.79
N ARG A 164 1.40 9.35 -13.90
CA ARG A 164 1.60 10.04 -15.16
C ARG A 164 3.02 9.79 -15.67
N ALA A 165 3.13 9.23 -16.87
CA ALA A 165 4.40 9.07 -17.57
C ALA A 165 4.82 10.38 -18.29
N THR A 166 6.08 10.48 -18.67
CA THR A 166 6.64 11.65 -19.37
C THR A 166 6.04 11.94 -20.74
N ASN A 167 5.32 10.98 -21.32
CA ASN A 167 4.55 11.11 -22.55
C ASN A 167 3.07 11.44 -22.29
N ASP A 168 2.73 11.94 -21.09
CA ASP A 168 1.38 12.25 -20.61
C ASP A 168 0.40 11.06 -20.54
N SER A 169 0.84 9.84 -20.81
CA SER A 169 -0.02 8.67 -20.56
C SER A 169 -0.18 8.46 -19.05
N VAL A 170 -1.38 8.05 -18.62
CA VAL A 170 -1.69 7.79 -17.22
C VAL A 170 -1.96 6.29 -17.06
N VAL A 171 -1.33 5.71 -16.05
CA VAL A 171 -1.63 4.35 -15.61
C VAL A 171 -2.28 4.40 -14.24
N ASN A 172 -3.42 3.74 -14.10
CA ASN A 172 -4.19 3.72 -12.88
C ASN A 172 -3.90 2.41 -12.13
N PHE A 173 -3.67 2.52 -10.84
CA PHE A 173 -3.51 1.40 -9.92
C PHE A 173 -4.58 1.47 -8.85
N ALA A 174 -5.10 0.34 -8.41
CA ALA A 174 -6.05 0.25 -7.31
C ALA A 174 -5.49 -0.61 -6.19
N ALA A 175 -5.78 -0.21 -4.98
CA ALA A 175 -5.52 -1.02 -3.79
C ALA A 175 -6.53 -2.16 -3.68
N SER A 176 -6.12 -3.24 -3.01
CA SER A 176 -7.01 -4.34 -2.66
C SER A 176 -7.99 -3.94 -1.55
N SER A 177 -9.05 -4.73 -1.36
CA SER A 177 -10.10 -4.47 -0.37
C SER A 177 -9.61 -4.51 1.09
N ASP A 178 -8.52 -5.20 1.36
CA ASP A 178 -7.91 -5.31 2.70
C ASP A 178 -7.03 -4.10 3.07
N THR A 179 -6.75 -3.23 2.11
CA THR A 179 -5.96 -2.01 2.34
C THR A 179 -6.57 -1.11 3.40
N ARG A 180 -7.89 -0.97 3.39
CA ARG A 180 -8.62 -0.19 4.38
C ARG A 180 -8.39 -0.70 5.80
N GLU A 181 -8.54 -2.00 6.02
CA GLU A 181 -8.28 -2.63 7.31
C GLU A 181 -6.81 -2.47 7.73
N THR A 182 -5.90 -2.64 6.79
CA THR A 182 -4.46 -2.47 7.03
C THR A 182 -4.11 -1.06 7.50
N LEU A 183 -4.64 -0.02 6.82
CA LEU A 183 -4.41 1.37 7.19
C LEU A 183 -5.11 1.75 8.50
N SER A 184 -6.32 1.24 8.75
CA SER A 184 -7.02 1.44 10.02
C SER A 184 -6.25 0.83 11.20
N ASN A 185 -5.70 -0.37 11.03
CA ASN A 185 -4.86 -1.01 12.03
C ASN A 185 -3.55 -0.22 12.28
N TYR A 186 -2.97 0.35 11.22
CA TYR A 186 -1.81 1.23 11.35
C TYR A 186 -2.14 2.47 12.18
N LEU A 187 -3.22 3.20 11.86
CA LEU A 187 -3.69 4.37 12.61
C LEU A 187 -3.91 4.02 14.09
N HIS A 188 -4.64 2.94 14.35
CA HIS A 188 -4.90 2.49 15.71
C HIS A 188 -3.62 2.18 16.49
N SER A 189 -2.64 1.52 15.85
CA SER A 189 -1.34 1.22 16.48
C SER A 189 -0.51 2.46 16.82
N ARG A 190 -0.79 3.59 16.16
CA ARG A 190 -0.15 4.89 16.39
C ARG A 190 -0.95 5.78 17.35
N GLY A 191 -2.05 5.29 17.91
CA GLY A 191 -2.93 6.06 18.78
C GLY A 191 -3.68 7.17 18.04
N ILE A 192 -3.75 7.11 16.71
CA ILE A 192 -4.50 8.06 15.90
C ILE A 192 -5.94 7.52 15.82
N THR A 193 -6.81 8.05 16.65
CA THR A 193 -8.24 7.70 16.67
C THR A 193 -9.06 8.74 15.92
N ASP A 194 -10.21 8.34 15.41
CA ASP A 194 -11.24 9.29 14.97
C ASP A 194 -11.90 9.89 16.21
N ASP A 195 -11.76 11.20 16.39
CA ASP A 195 -12.51 11.96 17.39
C ASP A 195 -13.95 12.20 16.91
#